data_6e3f4c245cc89d7327eb5764fde67422
#
_entry.id   6e3f4c245cc89d7327eb5764fde67422
#
_cell.length_a   1.000
_cell.length_b   1.000
_cell.length_c   1.000
_cell.angle_alpha   90.00
_cell.angle_beta   90.00
_cell.angle_gamma   90.00
#
_symmetry.space_group_name_H-M   'P 1'
#
loop_
_entity.id
_entity.type
_entity.pdbx_description
1 polymer ?
#
loop_
_entity_poly.entity_id
_entity_poly.type
_entity_poly.pdbx_seq_one_letter_code
_entity_poly.pdbx_strand_id
1 'polypeptide(L)'
;MTFEKGMVVLSLKGHDKGSYCVVAGVREDGRVLVIDGRGRGLEKPKAKNPKHLAPQPDSMNLAGLHGNRALRKALSRYSTPKA
;
A
#
# COMPACT_ATOMS: atom_id res chain seq x y z
N MET A 1 -2.64 5.60 -15.93
CA MET A 1 -3.18 5.75 -14.56
C MET A 1 -2.07 6.18 -13.62
N THR A 2 -2.35 7.14 -12.79
CA THR A 2 -1.35 7.73 -11.89
C THR A 2 -1.55 7.23 -10.47
N PHE A 3 -0.47 6.79 -9.85
CA PHE A 3 -0.49 6.44 -8.43
C PHE A 3 -0.08 7.66 -7.61
N GLU A 4 -0.80 7.89 -6.52
CA GLU A 4 -0.54 9.02 -5.67
C GLU A 4 -0.38 8.56 -4.22
N LYS A 5 0.39 9.33 -3.47
CA LYS A 5 0.63 9.05 -2.06
C LYS A 5 -0.70 8.95 -1.30
N GLY A 6 -0.85 7.88 -0.55
CA GLY A 6 -2.06 7.64 0.21
C GLY A 6 -3.08 6.73 -0.46
N MET A 7 -2.92 6.45 -1.74
CA MET A 7 -3.84 5.54 -2.42
C MET A 7 -3.72 4.13 -1.87
N VAL A 8 -4.86 3.47 -1.73
CA VAL A 8 -4.89 2.06 -1.36
C VAL A 8 -4.80 1.23 -2.64
N VAL A 9 -3.92 0.25 -2.63
CA VAL A 9 -3.72 -0.63 -3.79
C VAL A 9 -3.72 -2.08 -3.35
N LEU A 10 -4.13 -2.96 -4.26
CA LEU A 10 -4.10 -4.40 -4.03
C LEU A 10 -2.88 -4.98 -4.75
N SER A 11 -2.08 -5.75 -4.05
CA SER A 11 -0.93 -6.40 -4.65
C SER A 11 -1.39 -7.59 -5.48
N LEU A 12 -0.94 -7.66 -6.73
CA LEU A 12 -1.36 -8.70 -7.67
C LEU A 12 -0.31 -9.79 -7.84
N LYS A 13 0.92 -9.56 -7.41
CA LYS A 13 2.01 -10.53 -7.56
C LYS A 13 2.96 -10.48 -6.36
N GLY A 14 3.71 -11.56 -6.21
CA GLY A 14 4.72 -11.65 -5.17
C GLY A 14 4.18 -12.34 -3.92
N HIS A 15 4.98 -12.33 -2.87
CA HIS A 15 4.60 -12.95 -1.60
C HIS A 15 3.40 -12.30 -0.96
N ASP A 16 3.16 -11.05 -1.27
CA ASP A 16 2.06 -10.30 -0.71
C ASP A 16 0.85 -10.23 -1.64
N LYS A 17 0.79 -11.11 -2.64
CA LYS A 17 -0.35 -11.19 -3.54
C LYS A 17 -1.65 -11.31 -2.74
N GLY A 18 -2.61 -10.48 -3.08
CA GLY A 18 -3.90 -10.45 -2.41
C GLY A 18 -3.94 -9.55 -1.18
N SER A 19 -2.82 -8.92 -0.84
CA SER A 19 -2.76 -8.01 0.30
C SER A 19 -2.94 -6.57 -0.13
N TYR A 20 -3.52 -5.77 0.73
CA TYR A 20 -3.69 -4.34 0.47
C TYR A 20 -2.52 -3.57 1.04
N CYS A 21 -2.11 -2.56 0.29
CA CYS A 21 -1.01 -1.69 0.68
C CYS A 21 -1.41 -0.25 0.43
N VAL A 22 -0.61 0.67 0.95
CA VAL A 22 -0.80 2.10 0.71
C VAL A 22 0.40 2.63 -0.04
N VAL A 23 0.14 3.48 -1.02
CA VAL A 23 1.22 4.12 -1.78
C VAL A 23 1.90 5.15 -0.91
N ALA A 24 3.21 5.00 -0.73
CA ALA A 24 4.01 5.96 0.02
C ALA A 24 4.65 7.00 -0.90
N GLY A 25 4.74 6.69 -2.18
CA GLY A 25 5.30 7.60 -3.16
C GLY A 25 5.56 6.88 -4.47
N VAL A 26 6.07 7.61 -5.44
CA VAL A 26 6.43 7.06 -6.75
C VAL A 26 7.88 7.45 -7.03
N ARG A 27 8.68 6.47 -7.42
CA ARG A 27 10.09 6.70 -7.75
C ARG A 27 10.25 7.30 -9.14
N GLU A 28 11.40 7.88 -9.38
CA GLU A 28 11.70 8.47 -10.68
C GLU A 28 11.68 7.44 -11.81
N ASP A 29 12.00 6.18 -11.49
CA ASP A 29 11.99 5.11 -12.48
C ASP A 29 10.60 4.56 -12.74
N GLY A 30 9.57 5.13 -12.13
CA GLY A 30 8.19 4.72 -12.33
C GLY A 30 7.70 3.66 -11.36
N ARG A 31 8.57 3.14 -10.50
CA ARG A 31 8.14 2.17 -9.50
C ARG A 31 7.37 2.84 -8.39
N VAL A 32 6.38 2.13 -7.86
CA VAL A 32 5.52 2.64 -6.81
C VAL A 32 6.01 2.11 -5.46
N LEU A 33 6.21 3.02 -4.53
CA LEU A 33 6.61 2.64 -3.18
C LEU A 33 5.38 2.35 -2.35
N VAL A 34 5.31 1.15 -1.79
CA VAL A 34 4.15 0.72 -1.01
C VAL A 34 4.54 0.30 0.40
N ILE A 35 3.61 0.49 1.31
CA ILE A 35 3.78 0.13 2.71
C ILE A 35 2.51 -0.56 3.22
N ASP A 36 2.66 -1.44 4.20
CA ASP A 36 1.52 -2.13 4.78
C ASP A 36 1.59 -2.20 6.31
N GLY A 37 2.66 -1.69 6.90
CA GLY A 37 2.82 -1.71 8.35
C GLY A 37 3.28 -3.05 8.93
N ARG A 38 3.50 -4.03 8.07
CA ARG A 38 3.97 -5.35 8.49
C ARG A 38 5.39 -5.55 7.99
N GLY A 39 5.55 -6.35 6.94
CA GLY A 39 6.86 -6.52 6.32
C GLY A 39 7.34 -5.29 5.58
N ARG A 40 6.43 -4.41 5.21
CA ARG A 40 6.72 -3.15 4.51
C ARG A 40 6.31 -2.00 5.41
N GLY A 41 7.23 -1.52 6.21
CA GLY A 41 6.94 -0.44 7.13
C GLY A 41 7.08 0.93 6.51
N LEU A 42 6.64 1.93 7.26
CA LEU A 42 6.76 3.33 6.85
C LEU A 42 8.20 3.73 6.59
N GLU A 43 9.14 3.10 7.29
CA GLU A 43 10.56 3.42 7.19
C GLU A 43 11.23 2.75 6.00
N LYS A 44 10.66 1.66 5.53
CA LYS A 44 11.25 0.89 4.43
C LYS A 44 10.18 0.47 3.44
N PRO A 45 9.67 1.42 2.67
CA PRO A 45 8.68 1.07 1.64
C PRO A 45 9.31 0.16 0.60
N LYS A 46 8.48 -0.68 0.03
CA LYS A 46 8.92 -1.57 -1.03
C LYS A 46 8.56 -0.99 -2.38
N ALA A 47 9.51 -1.02 -3.31
CA ALA A 47 9.26 -0.59 -4.68
C ALA A 47 8.63 -1.72 -5.46
N LYS A 48 7.50 -1.46 -6.09
CA LYS A 48 6.78 -2.44 -6.91
C LYS A 48 6.50 -1.90 -8.29
N ASN A 49 6.42 -2.80 -9.25
CA ASN A 49 6.01 -2.44 -10.59
C ASN A 49 4.53 -2.04 -10.57
N PRO A 50 4.16 -0.87 -11.13
CA PRO A 50 2.76 -0.43 -11.11
C PRO A 50 1.81 -1.43 -11.78
N LYS A 51 2.31 -2.23 -12.71
CA LYS A 51 1.48 -3.25 -13.36
C LYS A 51 1.05 -4.35 -12.40
N HIS A 52 1.72 -4.47 -11.27
CA HIS A 52 1.41 -5.49 -10.27
C HIS A 52 0.54 -4.94 -9.14
N LEU A 53 -0.03 -3.77 -9.34
CA LEU A 53 -0.86 -3.11 -8.34
C LEU A 53 -2.21 -2.73 -8.95
N ALA A 54 -3.28 -3.07 -8.23
CA ALA A 54 -4.62 -2.68 -8.63
C ALA A 54 -5.08 -1.54 -7.74
N PRO A 55 -5.25 -0.32 -8.29
CA PRO A 55 -5.70 0.81 -7.49
C PRO A 55 -7.11 0.56 -6.94
N GLN A 56 -7.33 0.96 -5.72
CA GLN A 56 -8.63 0.89 -5.08
C GLN A 56 -9.25 2.29 -5.05
N PRO A 57 -10.56 2.40 -4.91
CA PRO A 57 -11.21 3.72 -4.89
C PRO A 57 -10.90 4.55 -3.67
N ASP A 58 -10.38 3.92 -2.63
CA ASP A 58 -10.12 4.61 -1.37
C ASP A 58 -8.70 5.13 -1.28
N SER A 59 -8.51 6.12 -0.42
CA SER A 59 -7.19 6.64 -0.11
C SER A 59 -7.11 6.92 1.37
N MET A 60 -5.88 7.02 1.88
CA MET A 60 -5.62 7.31 3.27
C MET A 60 -4.74 8.54 3.41
N ASN A 61 -4.96 9.28 4.48
CA ASN A 61 -4.09 10.41 4.80
C ASN A 61 -2.92 9.89 5.61
N LEU A 62 -1.78 9.70 4.95
CA LEU A 62 -0.59 9.17 5.61
C LEU A 62 -0.07 10.09 6.72
N ALA A 63 -0.34 11.38 6.62
CA ALA A 63 0.07 12.31 7.65
C ALA A 63 -0.61 12.05 8.99
N GLY A 64 -1.78 11.42 8.96
CA GLY A 64 -2.50 11.06 10.17
C GLY A 64 -2.15 9.69 10.72
N LEU A 65 -1.30 8.94 10.03
CA LEU A 65 -0.92 7.60 10.46
C LEU A 65 0.45 7.64 11.13
N HIS A 66 0.46 7.48 12.43
CA HIS A 66 1.68 7.53 13.20
C HIS A 66 2.16 6.12 13.54
N GLY A 67 3.01 5.58 12.68
CA GLY A 67 3.63 4.30 12.90
C GLY A 67 2.95 3.16 12.17
N ASN A 68 3.65 2.03 12.13
CA ASN A 68 3.22 0.86 11.38
C ASN A 68 1.97 0.21 11.96
N ARG A 69 1.79 0.31 13.25
CA ARG A 69 0.62 -0.27 13.90
C ARG A 69 -0.66 0.41 13.43
N ALA A 70 -0.64 1.74 13.35
CA ALA A 70 -1.79 2.48 12.88
C ALA A 70 -2.09 2.15 11.42
N LEU A 71 -1.05 1.99 10.62
CA LEU A 71 -1.19 1.62 9.22
C LEU A 71 -1.80 0.24 9.07
N ARG A 72 -1.33 -0.75 9.82
CA ARG A 72 -1.90 -2.09 9.78
C ARG A 72 -3.37 -2.09 10.17
N LYS A 73 -3.71 -1.33 11.20
CA LYS A 73 -5.08 -1.24 11.66
C LYS A 73 -5.97 -0.62 10.61
N ALA A 74 -5.50 0.43 9.96
CA ALA A 74 -6.26 1.08 8.90
C ALA A 74 -6.48 0.14 7.72
N LEU A 75 -5.45 -0.62 7.34
CA LEU A 75 -5.55 -1.55 6.22
C LEU A 75 -6.37 -2.79 6.54
N SER A 76 -6.59 -3.10 7.80
CA SER A 76 -7.35 -4.29 8.17
C SER A 76 -8.77 -4.26 7.62
N ARG A 77 -9.30 -3.08 7.34
CA ARG A 77 -10.62 -2.93 6.73
C ARG A 77 -10.66 -3.53 5.34
N TYR A 78 -9.56 -3.46 4.62
CA TYR A 78 -9.49 -3.91 3.23
C TYR A 78 -9.13 -5.36 3.12
N SER A 79 -8.47 -5.90 4.13
CA SER A 79 -8.09 -7.30 4.14
C SER A 79 -9.11 -8.16 4.90
N THR A 80 -10.34 -7.69 4.98
CA THR A 80 -11.41 -8.44 5.63
C THR A 80 -11.57 -9.79 4.95
N PRO A 81 -11.57 -10.85 5.72
CA PRO A 81 -11.77 -12.18 5.15
C PRO A 81 -13.10 -12.25 4.43
N LYS A 82 -13.08 -12.91 3.33
CA LYS A 82 -14.31 -13.14 2.61
C LYS A 82 -15.15 -14.13 3.42
N ALA A 83 -16.33 -13.73 3.62
CA ALA A 83 -17.25 -14.59 4.33
C ALA A 83 -17.47 -15.89 3.56
#